data_1455f8bf409095bcb5ffc14c9bf93d66
#
_entry.id   1455f8bf409095bcb5ffc14c9bf93d66
#
_cell.length_a   1.000
_cell.length_b   1.000
_cell.length_c   1.000
_cell.angle_alpha   90.00
_cell.angle_beta   90.00
_cell.angle_gamma   90.00
#
_symmetry.space_group_name_H-M   'P 1'
#
loop_
_entity.id
_entity.type
_entity.pdbx_description
1 polymer ?
#
loop_
_entity_poly.entity_id
_entity_poly.type
_entity_poly.pdbx_seq_one_letter_code
_entity_poly.pdbx_strand_id
1 'polypeptide(L)'
;MYKRQELQTVHHAEYIEHVRQVSADPASADGALGIGDEDSPAFAHMHEASALAAGGSLVLADAIMDGRTRRGVNIAGGLHHAMPGRAAGFCIYNDGALAIQRMLDRGAEKIVYVDLDVHHGDGVEAAFWNDPRVVTVSVHETGRVLFPGTGFPGDVGGPDAVGSAVNLALPPGTGDAAWLRAVHALSLIHI
;
A
#
# COMPACT_ATOMS: atom_id res chain seq x y z
N MET A 1 -11.70 16.29 7.60
CA MET A 1 -10.35 15.83 7.98
C MET A 1 -10.49 14.44 8.58
N TYR A 2 -9.83 13.44 8.03
CA TYR A 2 -9.91 12.06 8.51
C TYR A 2 -9.34 11.97 9.92
N LYS A 3 -10.01 11.16 10.75
CA LYS A 3 -9.66 11.09 12.18
C LYS A 3 -8.44 10.21 12.36
N ARG A 4 -7.60 10.53 13.35
CA ARG A 4 -6.45 9.72 13.77
C ARG A 4 -6.80 8.23 13.89
N GLN A 5 -7.99 7.91 14.38
CA GLN A 5 -8.50 6.54 14.54
C GLN A 5 -8.58 5.75 13.23
N GLU A 6 -8.85 6.40 12.11
CA GLU A 6 -8.91 5.76 10.79
C GLU A 6 -7.51 5.36 10.30
N LEU A 7 -6.51 6.21 10.51
CA LEU A 7 -5.12 5.89 10.19
C LEU A 7 -4.57 4.76 11.07
N GLN A 8 -5.01 4.67 12.34
CA GLN A 8 -4.58 3.67 13.29
C GLN A 8 -5.10 2.25 12.99
N THR A 9 -6.00 2.08 12.04
CA THR A 9 -6.42 0.74 11.59
C THR A 9 -5.31 0.00 10.83
N VAL A 10 -4.32 0.72 10.32
CA VAL A 10 -3.15 0.16 9.61
C VAL A 10 -1.84 0.66 10.23
N HIS A 11 -1.75 1.95 10.53
CA HIS A 11 -0.51 2.56 10.98
C HIS A 11 -0.40 2.62 12.51
N HIS A 12 0.81 2.41 13.01
CA HIS A 12 1.11 2.50 14.44
C HIS A 12 0.90 3.93 14.97
N ALA A 13 0.36 4.06 16.17
CA ALA A 13 0.07 5.35 16.79
C ALA A 13 1.31 6.25 16.93
N GLU A 14 2.46 5.65 17.25
CA GLU A 14 3.74 6.33 17.39
C GLU A 14 4.23 6.89 16.06
N TYR A 15 4.07 6.14 14.96
CA TYR A 15 4.39 6.60 13.61
C TYR A 15 3.54 7.79 13.20
N ILE A 16 2.21 7.72 13.40
CA ILE A 16 1.31 8.83 13.10
C ILE A 16 1.68 10.09 13.89
N GLU A 17 2.05 9.93 15.16
CA GLU A 17 2.48 11.05 15.99
C GLU A 17 3.79 11.66 15.50
N HIS A 18 4.76 10.83 15.12
CA HIS A 18 6.02 11.29 14.53
C HIS A 18 5.77 12.08 13.23
N VAL A 19 4.93 11.56 12.31
CA VAL A 19 4.54 12.29 11.09
C VAL A 19 3.95 13.66 11.42
N ARG A 20 3.11 13.76 12.46
CA ARG A 20 2.51 15.04 12.89
C ARG A 20 3.54 16.02 13.42
N GLN A 21 4.49 15.54 14.23
CA GLN A 21 5.55 16.37 14.78
C GLN A 21 6.43 16.95 13.67
N VAL A 22 6.89 16.07 12.75
CA VAL A 22 7.68 16.49 11.59
C VAL A 22 6.87 17.39 10.64
N SER A 23 5.58 17.14 10.47
CA SER A 23 4.70 18.01 9.69
C SER A 23 4.58 19.43 10.25
N ALA A 24 4.61 19.57 11.58
CA ALA A 24 4.58 20.87 12.26
C ALA A 24 5.94 21.57 12.24
N ASP A 25 7.03 20.83 12.32
CA ASP A 25 8.39 21.34 12.25
C ASP A 25 9.27 20.44 11.35
N PRO A 26 9.28 20.66 10.02
CA PRO A 26 10.08 19.85 9.08
C PRO A 26 11.58 19.86 9.36
N ALA A 27 12.09 20.90 10.03
CA ALA A 27 13.50 20.98 10.38
C ALA A 27 13.91 19.99 11.49
N SER A 28 12.94 19.45 12.22
CA SER A 28 13.15 18.40 13.23
C SER A 28 13.32 17.00 12.65
N ALA A 29 13.12 16.80 11.34
CA ALA A 29 13.28 15.50 10.71
C ALA A 29 14.73 15.03 10.76
N ASP A 30 14.93 13.79 11.21
CA ASP A 30 16.24 13.18 11.42
C ASP A 30 16.42 11.86 10.64
N GLY A 31 15.51 11.56 9.71
CA GLY A 31 15.46 10.30 8.97
C GLY A 31 14.78 9.16 9.75
N ALA A 32 14.40 9.39 11.01
CA ALA A 32 13.71 8.37 11.78
C ALA A 32 12.38 8.00 11.15
N LEU A 33 12.05 6.71 11.23
CA LEU A 33 10.83 6.12 10.65
C LEU A 33 10.66 6.43 9.14
N GLY A 34 11.77 6.67 8.43
CA GLY A 34 11.81 6.90 6.99
C GLY A 34 11.32 8.28 6.55
N ILE A 35 11.39 9.29 7.41
CA ILE A 35 10.97 10.66 7.11
C ILE A 35 12.15 11.62 7.24
N GLY A 36 12.41 12.43 6.20
CA GLY A 36 13.47 13.42 6.21
C GLY A 36 14.72 13.02 5.41
N ASP A 37 14.66 11.95 4.67
CA ASP A 37 15.66 11.55 3.68
C ASP A 37 15.29 12.04 2.25
N GLU A 38 16.10 11.66 1.26
CA GLU A 38 15.86 12.01 -0.14
C GLU A 38 14.60 11.34 -0.70
N ASP A 39 14.23 10.18 -0.18
CA ASP A 39 13.12 9.36 -0.63
C ASP A 39 11.77 9.86 -0.08
N SER A 40 11.77 10.29 1.19
CA SER A 40 10.58 10.79 1.87
C SER A 40 10.89 12.11 2.59
N PRO A 41 11.08 13.21 1.84
CA PRO A 41 11.46 14.50 2.40
C PRO A 41 10.36 15.06 3.31
N ALA A 42 10.79 15.66 4.40
CA ALA A 42 9.89 16.34 5.33
C ALA A 42 9.42 17.69 4.76
N PHE A 43 8.13 17.99 4.90
CA PHE A 43 7.58 19.28 4.50
C PHE A 43 6.40 19.70 5.40
N ALA A 44 6.15 20.98 5.47
CA ALA A 44 5.04 21.52 6.27
C ALA A 44 3.69 20.98 5.73
N HIS A 45 2.80 20.61 6.63
CA HIS A 45 1.49 20.03 6.31
C HIS A 45 1.51 18.65 5.64
N MET A 46 2.63 17.90 5.72
CA MET A 46 2.71 16.56 5.14
C MET A 46 1.70 15.58 5.74
N HIS A 47 1.41 15.71 7.06
CA HIS A 47 0.39 14.90 7.71
C HIS A 47 -0.99 15.14 7.10
N GLU A 48 -1.39 16.39 6.96
CA GLU A 48 -2.69 16.76 6.43
C GLU A 48 -2.85 16.37 4.97
N ALA A 49 -1.82 16.58 4.16
CA ALA A 49 -1.82 16.22 2.74
C ALA A 49 -1.93 14.69 2.56
N SER A 50 -1.11 13.93 3.28
CA SER A 50 -1.11 12.46 3.19
C SER A 50 -2.39 11.84 3.76
N ALA A 51 -2.92 12.39 4.85
CA ALA A 51 -4.21 11.96 5.40
C ALA A 51 -5.39 12.30 4.47
N LEU A 52 -5.31 13.38 3.71
CA LEU A 52 -6.33 13.73 2.71
C LEU A 52 -6.28 12.77 1.52
N ALA A 53 -5.08 12.45 1.02
CA ALA A 53 -4.90 11.47 -0.05
C ALA A 53 -5.45 10.09 0.34
N ALA A 54 -5.08 9.59 1.52
CA ALA A 54 -5.60 8.32 2.06
C ALA A 54 -7.12 8.36 2.26
N GLY A 55 -7.63 9.52 2.68
CA GLY A 55 -9.06 9.75 2.83
C GLY A 55 -9.86 9.57 1.56
N GLY A 56 -9.31 9.93 0.42
CA GLY A 56 -9.94 9.68 -0.88
C GLY A 56 -10.27 8.19 -1.08
N SER A 57 -9.33 7.30 -0.77
CA SER A 57 -9.52 5.85 -0.88
C SER A 57 -10.52 5.32 0.16
N LEU A 58 -10.56 5.87 1.37
CA LEU A 58 -11.58 5.53 2.38
C LEU A 58 -12.99 5.91 1.93
N VAL A 59 -13.18 7.09 1.32
CA VAL A 59 -14.49 7.52 0.75
C VAL A 59 -14.95 6.56 -0.32
N LEU A 60 -14.04 6.11 -1.19
CA LEU A 60 -14.36 5.14 -2.23
C LEU A 60 -14.74 3.77 -1.65
N ALA A 61 -13.98 3.28 -0.66
CA ALA A 61 -14.31 2.05 0.05
C ALA A 61 -15.71 2.13 0.66
N ASP A 62 -16.03 3.22 1.36
CA ASP A 62 -17.37 3.44 1.93
C ASP A 62 -18.45 3.50 0.85
N ALA A 63 -18.22 4.19 -0.26
CA ALA A 63 -19.18 4.30 -1.36
C ALA A 63 -19.48 2.95 -2.02
N ILE A 64 -18.46 2.10 -2.17
CA ILE A 64 -18.60 0.74 -2.70
C ILE A 64 -19.38 -0.14 -1.72
N MET A 65 -19.01 -0.13 -0.43
CA MET A 65 -19.67 -0.93 0.59
C MET A 65 -21.12 -0.52 0.86
N ASP A 66 -21.45 0.77 0.63
CA ASP A 66 -22.84 1.28 0.67
C ASP A 66 -23.65 0.94 -0.59
N GLY A 67 -23.02 0.35 -1.62
CA GLY A 67 -23.67 0.10 -2.90
C GLY A 67 -23.95 1.36 -3.73
N ARG A 68 -23.40 2.52 -3.35
CA ARG A 68 -23.57 3.79 -4.07
C ARG A 68 -22.83 3.81 -5.41
N THR A 69 -21.76 3.03 -5.50
CA THR A 69 -21.01 2.84 -6.75
C THR A 69 -20.40 1.44 -6.78
N ARG A 70 -20.04 0.98 -7.99
CA ARG A 70 -19.25 -0.25 -8.19
C ARG A 70 -17.79 0.01 -8.52
N ARG A 71 -17.43 1.26 -8.79
CA ARG A 71 -16.08 1.67 -9.23
C ARG A 71 -15.77 3.03 -8.67
N GLY A 72 -14.49 3.28 -8.41
CA GLY A 72 -14.00 4.58 -8.01
C GLY A 72 -12.52 4.71 -8.35
N VAL A 73 -12.05 5.94 -8.46
CA VAL A 73 -10.64 6.28 -8.72
C VAL A 73 -10.20 7.34 -7.72
N ASN A 74 -9.07 7.11 -7.07
CA ASN A 74 -8.37 8.11 -6.28
C ASN A 74 -7.03 8.43 -6.97
N ILE A 75 -6.96 9.57 -7.66
CA ILE A 75 -5.76 9.98 -8.41
C ILE A 75 -4.58 10.31 -7.47
N ALA A 76 -4.88 10.68 -6.22
CA ALA A 76 -3.87 11.00 -5.20
C ALA A 76 -3.43 9.78 -4.40
N GLY A 77 -4.01 8.59 -4.64
CA GLY A 77 -3.67 7.34 -3.96
C GLY A 77 -2.54 6.56 -4.66
N GLY A 78 -2.38 5.31 -4.28
CA GLY A 78 -1.32 4.42 -4.76
C GLY A 78 -0.06 4.48 -3.89
N LEU A 79 -0.20 4.85 -2.62
CA LEU A 79 0.91 5.04 -1.68
C LEU A 79 1.31 3.72 -1.03
N HIS A 80 1.67 2.73 -1.85
CA HIS A 80 1.77 1.31 -1.52
C HIS A 80 3.03 0.91 -0.74
N HIS A 81 4.04 1.79 -0.65
CA HIS A 81 5.27 1.51 0.10
C HIS A 81 5.19 1.89 1.58
N ALA A 82 4.22 2.71 1.98
CA ALA A 82 4.10 3.08 3.39
C ALA A 82 3.83 1.83 4.25
N MET A 83 4.74 1.56 5.18
CA MET A 83 4.65 0.46 6.13
C MET A 83 3.76 0.84 7.32
N PRO A 84 3.30 -0.12 8.15
CA PRO A 84 2.56 0.20 9.37
C PRO A 84 3.28 1.18 10.30
N GLY A 85 4.60 1.12 10.38
CA GLY A 85 5.40 1.91 11.32
C GLY A 85 6.42 2.86 10.69
N ARG A 86 6.46 3.02 9.36
CA ARG A 86 7.43 3.91 8.71
C ARG A 86 7.00 4.33 7.32
N ALA A 87 7.49 5.48 6.86
CA ALA A 87 7.44 5.91 5.47
C ALA A 87 8.47 5.15 4.61
N ALA A 88 8.20 5.01 3.33
CA ALA A 88 9.12 4.48 2.33
C ALA A 88 8.64 4.88 0.93
N GLY A 89 9.54 5.04 -0.04
CA GLY A 89 9.22 5.25 -1.45
C GLY A 89 8.21 6.38 -1.68
N PHE A 90 8.43 7.56 -1.11
CA PHE A 90 7.56 8.73 -1.13
C PHE A 90 6.20 8.57 -0.42
N CYS A 91 5.92 7.39 0.14
CA CYS A 91 4.63 7.05 0.74
C CYS A 91 4.64 7.28 2.24
N ILE A 92 3.74 8.14 2.72
CA ILE A 92 3.60 8.43 4.15
C ILE A 92 2.49 7.57 4.77
N TYR A 93 1.29 7.57 4.21
CA TYR A 93 0.19 6.70 4.64
C TYR A 93 -0.28 5.82 3.50
N ASN A 94 -0.44 4.52 3.77
CA ASN A 94 -0.87 3.52 2.80
C ASN A 94 -2.38 3.58 2.59
N ASP A 95 -2.80 4.32 1.58
CA ASP A 95 -4.21 4.51 1.27
C ASP A 95 -4.89 3.21 0.80
N GLY A 96 -4.17 2.36 0.07
CA GLY A 96 -4.66 1.05 -0.36
C GLY A 96 -4.93 0.13 0.82
N ALA A 97 -3.97 0.01 1.75
CA ALA A 97 -4.14 -0.81 2.95
C ALA A 97 -5.27 -0.28 3.85
N LEU A 98 -5.38 1.05 4.00
CA LEU A 98 -6.47 1.67 4.76
C LEU A 98 -7.85 1.38 4.14
N ALA A 99 -7.97 1.45 2.81
CA ALA A 99 -9.20 1.13 2.10
C ALA A 99 -9.58 -0.35 2.25
N ILE A 100 -8.62 -1.27 2.12
CA ILE A 100 -8.82 -2.70 2.35
C ILE A 100 -9.31 -2.95 3.76
N GLN A 101 -8.63 -2.41 4.77
CA GLN A 101 -9.02 -2.59 6.17
C GLN A 101 -10.44 -2.04 6.43
N ARG A 102 -10.77 -0.86 5.87
CA ARG A 102 -12.12 -0.29 5.96
C ARG A 102 -13.19 -1.22 5.37
N MET A 103 -12.92 -1.85 4.23
CA MET A 103 -13.87 -2.78 3.60
C MET A 103 -14.03 -4.06 4.44
N LEU A 104 -12.94 -4.60 5.02
CA LEU A 104 -12.99 -5.73 5.95
C LEU A 104 -13.80 -5.41 7.19
N ASP A 105 -13.59 -4.26 7.82
CA ASP A 105 -14.32 -3.79 9.00
C ASP A 105 -15.83 -3.62 8.72
N ARG A 106 -16.19 -3.44 7.46
CA ARG A 106 -17.57 -3.32 6.98
C ARG A 106 -18.16 -4.64 6.47
N GLY A 107 -17.46 -5.75 6.63
CA GLY A 107 -17.94 -7.08 6.36
C GLY A 107 -17.60 -7.65 4.98
N ALA A 108 -16.62 -7.10 4.29
CA ALA A 108 -16.05 -7.76 3.11
C ALA A 108 -15.36 -9.06 3.55
N GLU A 109 -15.72 -10.18 2.92
CA GLU A 109 -15.19 -11.50 3.29
C GLU A 109 -13.88 -11.82 2.59
N LYS A 110 -13.69 -11.31 1.38
CA LYS A 110 -12.50 -11.54 0.56
C LYS A 110 -12.19 -10.30 -0.27
N ILE A 111 -10.94 -9.91 -0.31
CA ILE A 111 -10.44 -8.78 -1.10
C ILE A 111 -9.23 -9.23 -1.90
N VAL A 112 -9.17 -8.84 -3.17
CA VAL A 112 -7.98 -8.98 -4.00
C VAL A 112 -7.43 -7.59 -4.24
N TYR A 113 -6.19 -7.37 -3.86
CA TYR A 113 -5.41 -6.18 -4.19
C TYR A 113 -4.47 -6.52 -5.33
N VAL A 114 -4.53 -5.76 -6.41
CA VAL A 114 -3.65 -5.95 -7.57
C VAL A 114 -2.78 -4.72 -7.73
N ASP A 115 -1.49 -4.90 -7.62
CA ASP A 115 -0.47 -3.88 -7.80
C ASP A 115 0.21 -4.06 -9.15
N LEU A 116 0.13 -3.05 -10.00
CA LEU A 116 0.70 -3.03 -11.34
C LEU A 116 1.78 -1.96 -11.49
N ASP A 117 2.21 -1.36 -10.37
CA ASP A 117 3.39 -0.50 -10.34
C ASP A 117 4.65 -1.30 -10.67
N VAL A 118 5.67 -0.64 -11.19
CA VAL A 118 6.96 -1.29 -11.50
C VAL A 118 7.68 -1.78 -10.25
N HIS A 119 7.40 -1.19 -9.09
CA HIS A 119 7.94 -1.60 -7.79
C HIS A 119 7.02 -2.61 -7.10
N HIS A 120 7.58 -3.44 -6.25
CA HIS A 120 6.80 -4.33 -5.39
C HIS A 120 5.95 -3.53 -4.40
N GLY A 121 4.66 -3.84 -4.29
CA GLY A 121 3.73 -3.23 -3.32
C GLY A 121 3.91 -3.74 -1.89
N ASP A 122 5.10 -3.57 -1.36
CA ASP A 122 5.59 -4.16 -0.11
C ASP A 122 4.81 -3.73 1.12
N GLY A 123 4.37 -2.47 1.19
CA GLY A 123 3.62 -1.96 2.34
C GLY A 123 2.23 -2.56 2.45
N VAL A 124 1.53 -2.80 1.34
CA VAL A 124 0.22 -3.47 1.36
C VAL A 124 0.39 -4.95 1.67
N GLU A 125 1.36 -5.63 1.07
CA GLU A 125 1.65 -7.03 1.38
C GLU A 125 1.98 -7.21 2.86
N ALA A 126 2.85 -6.36 3.43
CA ALA A 126 3.23 -6.41 4.84
C ALA A 126 2.04 -6.20 5.79
N ALA A 127 1.12 -5.29 5.45
CA ALA A 127 -0.06 -5.01 6.27
C ALA A 127 -1.00 -6.23 6.40
N PHE A 128 -1.06 -7.08 5.35
CA PHE A 128 -1.97 -8.23 5.31
C PHE A 128 -1.24 -9.57 5.20
N TRP A 129 0.04 -9.64 5.56
CA TRP A 129 0.87 -10.83 5.44
C TRP A 129 0.28 -12.09 6.07
N ASN A 130 -0.46 -11.96 7.16
CA ASN A 130 -1.10 -13.06 7.88
C ASN A 130 -2.64 -13.05 7.79
N ASP A 131 -3.25 -12.23 6.92
CA ASP A 131 -4.70 -12.17 6.79
C ASP A 131 -5.20 -12.94 5.55
N PRO A 132 -5.77 -14.15 5.71
CA PRO A 132 -6.21 -14.96 4.59
C PRO A 132 -7.40 -14.37 3.81
N ARG A 133 -8.01 -13.28 4.31
CA ARG A 133 -9.12 -12.59 3.64
C ARG A 133 -8.61 -11.66 2.54
N VAL A 134 -7.31 -11.32 2.55
CA VAL A 134 -6.71 -10.42 1.55
C VAL A 134 -5.72 -11.18 0.70
N VAL A 135 -5.91 -11.15 -0.61
CA VAL A 135 -4.92 -11.64 -1.57
C VAL A 135 -4.22 -10.44 -2.18
N THR A 136 -2.92 -10.34 -1.99
CA THR A 136 -2.07 -9.34 -2.64
C THR A 136 -1.41 -9.94 -3.87
N VAL A 137 -1.52 -9.27 -5.00
CA VAL A 137 -0.92 -9.65 -6.27
C VAL A 137 -0.06 -8.49 -6.75
N SER A 138 1.23 -8.69 -6.93
CA SER A 138 2.14 -7.65 -7.43
C SER A 138 2.90 -8.13 -8.66
N VAL A 139 2.86 -7.34 -9.75
CA VAL A 139 3.61 -7.57 -10.99
C VAL A 139 4.65 -6.47 -11.12
N HIS A 140 5.88 -6.75 -10.81
CA HIS A 140 6.92 -5.74 -10.62
C HIS A 140 8.28 -6.21 -11.19
N GLU A 141 9.20 -5.27 -11.38
CA GLU A 141 10.59 -5.62 -11.66
C GLU A 141 11.25 -6.20 -10.40
N THR A 142 12.06 -7.25 -10.59
CA THR A 142 12.65 -8.00 -9.47
C THR A 142 13.37 -7.11 -8.46
N GLY A 143 13.09 -7.32 -7.17
CA GLY A 143 13.76 -6.69 -6.05
C GLY A 143 15.28 -6.96 -5.94
N ARG A 144 15.84 -7.78 -6.83
CA ARG A 144 17.31 -7.96 -6.89
C ARG A 144 18.04 -6.72 -7.38
N VAL A 145 17.37 -5.86 -8.12
CA VAL A 145 17.96 -4.67 -8.75
C VAL A 145 17.13 -3.41 -8.57
N LEU A 146 15.86 -3.55 -8.19
CA LEU A 146 14.95 -2.42 -8.00
C LEU A 146 14.49 -2.32 -6.54
N PHE A 147 14.28 -1.09 -6.09
CA PHE A 147 13.59 -0.78 -4.81
C PHE A 147 12.21 -1.48 -4.80
N PRO A 148 11.69 -1.97 -3.68
CA PRO A 148 12.26 -1.93 -2.32
C PRO A 148 13.18 -3.12 -1.97
N GLY A 149 13.50 -3.97 -2.91
CA GLY A 149 14.37 -5.13 -2.69
C GLY A 149 13.64 -6.37 -2.17
N THR A 150 12.32 -6.43 -2.30
CA THR A 150 11.42 -7.48 -1.81
C THR A 150 10.53 -8.04 -2.94
N GLY A 151 9.55 -8.88 -2.62
CA GLY A 151 8.57 -9.41 -3.57
C GLY A 151 9.14 -10.56 -4.43
N PHE A 152 9.80 -11.51 -3.81
CA PHE A 152 10.29 -12.68 -4.53
C PHE A 152 9.19 -13.72 -4.72
N PRO A 153 9.25 -14.58 -5.77
CA PRO A 153 8.22 -15.61 -6.02
C PRO A 153 8.02 -16.60 -4.87
N GLY A 154 8.96 -16.66 -3.93
CA GLY A 154 8.85 -17.48 -2.74
C GLY A 154 8.11 -16.80 -1.57
N ASP A 155 7.82 -15.52 -1.69
CA ASP A 155 7.07 -14.75 -0.71
C ASP A 155 5.58 -14.97 -0.98
N VAL A 156 4.97 -15.89 -0.23
CA VAL A 156 3.62 -16.43 -0.51
C VAL A 156 2.60 -16.11 0.59
N GLY A 157 2.94 -15.22 1.50
CA GLY A 157 2.14 -14.92 2.68
C GLY A 157 2.64 -15.62 3.95
N GLY A 158 2.18 -15.15 5.08
CA GLY A 158 2.57 -15.69 6.39
C GLY A 158 1.92 -17.03 6.71
N PRO A 159 2.30 -17.65 7.84
CA PRO A 159 1.84 -18.99 8.21
C PRO A 159 0.34 -19.14 8.31
N ASP A 160 -0.37 -18.07 8.65
CA ASP A 160 -1.84 -18.09 8.76
C ASP A 160 -2.55 -17.79 7.43
N ALA A 161 -1.79 -17.41 6.38
CA ALA A 161 -2.31 -16.96 5.09
C ALA A 161 -1.44 -17.42 3.90
N VAL A 162 -0.89 -18.62 3.96
CA VAL A 162 -0.06 -19.17 2.87
C VAL A 162 -0.85 -19.20 1.56
N GLY A 163 -0.28 -18.60 0.50
CA GLY A 163 -0.91 -18.44 -0.81
C GLY A 163 -1.68 -17.13 -0.97
N SER A 164 -1.69 -16.26 0.04
CA SER A 164 -2.32 -14.93 -0.04
C SER A 164 -1.42 -13.85 -0.67
N ALA A 165 -0.14 -14.06 -0.80
CA ALA A 165 0.76 -13.19 -1.54
C ALA A 165 1.18 -13.87 -2.85
N VAL A 166 1.07 -13.14 -3.96
CA VAL A 166 1.41 -13.59 -5.32
C VAL A 166 2.35 -12.58 -5.95
N ASN A 167 3.63 -12.94 -6.06
CA ASN A 167 4.68 -12.07 -6.53
C ASN A 167 5.23 -12.51 -7.89
N LEU A 168 4.98 -11.71 -8.94
CA LEU A 168 5.54 -11.87 -10.27
C LEU A 168 6.72 -10.91 -10.46
N ALA A 169 7.89 -11.31 -9.98
CA ALA A 169 9.14 -10.59 -10.12
C ALA A 169 9.70 -10.75 -11.54
N LEU A 170 9.51 -9.75 -12.38
CA LEU A 170 9.95 -9.75 -13.78
C LEU A 170 11.43 -9.35 -13.91
N PRO A 171 12.15 -9.89 -14.90
CA PRO A 171 13.53 -9.47 -15.17
C PRO A 171 13.63 -7.98 -15.56
N PRO A 172 14.78 -7.32 -15.28
CA PRO A 172 15.04 -5.97 -15.79
C PRO A 172 14.91 -5.88 -17.31
N GLY A 173 14.34 -4.77 -17.79
CA GLY A 173 14.11 -4.56 -19.21
C GLY A 173 12.94 -5.34 -19.80
N THR A 174 12.07 -5.91 -18.96
CA THR A 174 10.82 -6.52 -19.41
C THR A 174 9.94 -5.48 -20.09
N GLY A 175 9.68 -5.66 -21.39
CA GLY A 175 8.80 -4.77 -22.15
C GLY A 175 7.33 -5.18 -22.10
N ASP A 176 6.48 -4.32 -22.67
CA ASP A 176 5.00 -4.39 -22.63
C ASP A 176 4.43 -5.78 -22.93
N ALA A 177 4.94 -6.45 -23.97
CA ALA A 177 4.40 -7.75 -24.38
C ALA A 177 4.61 -8.85 -23.32
N ALA A 178 5.73 -8.82 -22.59
CA ALA A 178 6.00 -9.78 -21.52
C ALA A 178 5.22 -9.42 -20.24
N TRP A 179 5.15 -8.13 -19.93
CA TRP A 179 4.35 -7.63 -18.80
C TRP A 179 2.86 -7.93 -18.99
N LEU A 180 2.29 -7.67 -20.17
CA LEU A 180 0.90 -8.02 -20.49
C LEU A 180 0.63 -9.52 -20.39
N ARG A 181 1.55 -10.37 -20.83
CA ARG A 181 1.39 -11.82 -20.65
C ARG A 181 1.35 -12.22 -19.18
N ALA A 182 2.17 -11.60 -18.33
CA ALA A 182 2.16 -11.83 -16.89
C ALA A 182 0.82 -11.44 -16.27
N VAL A 183 0.31 -10.24 -16.58
CA VAL A 183 -1.01 -9.76 -16.12
C VAL A 183 -2.14 -10.66 -16.62
N HIS A 184 -2.12 -11.07 -17.90
CA HIS A 184 -3.12 -11.99 -18.44
C HIS A 184 -3.12 -13.34 -17.76
N ALA A 185 -1.93 -13.91 -17.46
CA ALA A 185 -1.83 -15.18 -16.76
C ALA A 185 -2.47 -15.10 -15.37
N LEU A 186 -2.28 -14.00 -14.64
CA LEU A 186 -2.93 -13.77 -13.35
C LEU A 186 -4.44 -13.65 -13.48
N SER A 187 -4.95 -12.94 -14.49
CA SER A 187 -6.40 -12.76 -14.66
C SER A 187 -7.10 -14.07 -15.03
N LEU A 188 -6.44 -15.00 -15.71
CA LEU A 188 -6.99 -16.31 -16.10
C LEU A 188 -6.99 -17.33 -14.94
N ILE A 189 -6.15 -17.15 -13.93
CA ILE A 189 -6.11 -18.05 -12.76
C ILE A 189 -7.31 -17.79 -11.82
N HIS A 190 -7.92 -16.62 -11.91
CA HIS A 190 -8.96 -16.17 -10.98
C HIS A 190 -10.37 -16.05 -11.62
N ILE A 191 -10.53 -16.46 -12.85
CA ILE A 191 -11.82 -16.57 -13.55
C ILE A 191 -12.23 -18.04 -13.62
#